data_4a46b026b14928c6bda5da2a66e7f282
#
_entry.id   4a46b026b14928c6bda5da2a66e7f282
#
_cell.length_a   1.000
_cell.length_b   1.000
_cell.length_c   1.000
_cell.angle_alpha   90.00
_cell.angle_beta   90.00
_cell.angle_gamma   90.00
#
_symmetry.space_group_name_H-M   'P 1'
#
loop_
_entity.id
_entity.type
_entity.pdbx_description
1 polymer ?
#
loop_
_entity_poly.entity_id
_entity_poly.type
_entity_poly.pdbx_seq_one_letter_code
_entity_poly.pdbx_strand_id
1 'polypeptide(L)'
;MDNDSPAAVTSASRGIMYRRIMLLLTALLLTAAHAYAQTPIEKLIIKYGNISGAKEISASGSQMAIARVMMKHTPVAPVAGDVDKVYILKMAGASDESLDKFESDLQKVLKSYEYYGTQEEPKGKVDVYVMRSGTSVIKELVVYNPENHTLNSFYGTFPLDALMKMVKE
;
A
#
# COMPACT_ATOMS: atom_id res chain seq x y z
N MET A 1 34.16 47.68 45.79
CA MET A 1 33.39 46.47 46.19
C MET A 1 32.28 46.27 45.12
N ASP A 2 32.68 45.66 44.03
CA ASP A 2 31.78 45.43 42.89
C ASP A 2 31.39 43.98 42.91
N ASN A 3 30.10 43.76 43.01
CA ASN A 3 29.49 42.41 43.06
C ASN A 3 28.74 42.17 41.76
N ASP A 4 29.50 41.86 40.72
CA ASP A 4 28.94 41.46 39.44
C ASP A 4 28.49 40.01 39.52
N SER A 5 27.17 39.80 39.47
CA SER A 5 26.52 38.51 39.52
C SER A 5 26.29 37.98 38.07
N PRO A 6 26.94 36.88 37.63
CA PRO A 6 26.80 36.35 36.26
C PRO A 6 25.68 35.30 36.12
N ALA A 7 24.53 35.49 36.80
CA ALA A 7 23.51 34.43 36.84
C ALA A 7 22.35 34.57 35.85
N ALA A 8 22.25 35.67 35.09
CA ALA A 8 21.05 35.94 34.28
C ALA A 8 21.11 35.47 32.82
N VAL A 9 22.28 35.05 32.29
CA VAL A 9 22.45 34.74 30.86
C VAL A 9 22.12 33.26 30.49
N THR A 10 22.09 32.36 31.47
CA THR A 10 21.96 30.91 31.20
C THR A 10 20.53 30.38 31.07
N SER A 11 19.50 31.11 31.52
CA SER A 11 18.11 30.61 31.48
C SER A 11 17.43 30.84 30.13
N ALA A 12 17.71 31.94 29.45
CA ALA A 12 17.12 32.28 28.16
C ALA A 12 17.60 31.37 27.03
N SER A 13 18.86 30.95 27.02
CA SER A 13 19.43 30.07 25.99
C SER A 13 18.89 28.63 26.10
N ARG A 14 18.64 28.15 27.30
CA ARG A 14 18.02 26.82 27.53
C ARG A 14 16.59 26.76 27.00
N GLY A 15 15.78 27.77 27.21
CA GLY A 15 14.39 27.81 26.71
C GLY A 15 14.30 27.79 25.19
N ILE A 16 15.19 28.48 24.50
CA ILE A 16 15.24 28.49 23.03
C ILE A 16 15.67 27.11 22.47
N MET A 17 16.61 26.46 23.12
CA MET A 17 17.12 25.15 22.74
C MET A 17 16.05 24.08 22.91
N TYR A 18 15.33 24.03 24.02
CA TYR A 18 14.23 23.11 24.27
C TYR A 18 13.08 23.30 23.24
N ARG A 19 12.75 24.54 22.91
CA ARG A 19 11.71 24.85 21.92
C ARG A 19 12.09 24.37 20.52
N ARG A 20 13.35 24.49 20.13
CA ARG A 20 13.86 23.97 18.83
C ARG A 20 13.89 22.45 18.81
N ILE A 21 14.29 21.79 19.88
CA ILE A 21 14.29 20.33 20.00
C ILE A 21 12.87 19.79 19.95
N MET A 22 11.91 20.41 20.64
CA MET A 22 10.51 20.04 20.60
C MET A 22 9.90 20.18 19.20
N LEU A 23 10.21 21.25 18.47
CA LEU A 23 9.75 21.46 17.10
C LEU A 23 10.33 20.42 16.14
N LEU A 24 11.59 20.03 16.29
CA LEU A 24 12.23 18.99 15.49
C LEU A 24 11.65 17.61 15.79
N LEU A 25 11.38 17.28 17.06
CA LEU A 25 10.72 16.04 17.45
C LEU A 25 9.28 15.96 16.93
N THR A 26 8.54 17.07 16.97
CA THR A 26 7.16 17.11 16.43
C THR A 26 7.16 16.96 14.90
N ALA A 27 8.10 17.58 14.20
CA ALA A 27 8.26 17.42 12.76
C ALA A 27 8.66 15.98 12.39
N LEU A 28 9.54 15.34 13.16
CA LEU A 28 9.95 13.95 12.95
C LEU A 28 8.79 12.96 13.18
N LEU A 29 7.96 13.20 14.21
CA LEU A 29 6.77 12.38 14.49
C LEU A 29 5.70 12.54 13.40
N LEU A 30 5.52 13.73 12.83
CA LEU A 30 4.59 13.99 11.73
C LEU A 30 5.03 13.29 10.43
N THR A 31 6.33 13.22 10.13
CA THR A 31 6.85 12.51 8.95
C THR A 31 6.74 11.00 9.09
N ALA A 32 6.90 10.44 10.29
CA ALA A 32 6.74 9.00 10.53
C ALA A 32 5.29 8.53 10.35
N ALA A 33 4.30 9.37 10.63
CA ALA A 33 2.88 9.02 10.46
C ALA A 33 2.45 8.83 9.00
N HIS A 34 3.15 9.41 8.03
CA HIS A 34 2.85 9.24 6.60
C HIS A 34 3.34 7.92 6.01
N ALA A 35 4.27 7.23 6.68
CA ALA A 35 4.86 5.99 6.17
C ALA A 35 3.97 4.75 6.37
N TYR A 36 2.87 4.85 7.13
CA TYR A 36 2.02 3.71 7.51
C TYR A 36 0.54 3.88 7.20
N ALA A 37 0.16 4.87 6.38
CA ALA A 37 -1.24 4.99 5.97
C ALA A 37 -1.61 3.81 5.07
N GLN A 38 -2.53 2.95 5.55
CA GLN A 38 -3.08 1.85 4.77
C GLN A 38 -3.82 2.39 3.56
N THR A 39 -3.63 1.75 2.40
CA THR A 39 -4.41 2.09 1.20
C THR A 39 -5.87 1.69 1.34
N PRO A 40 -6.78 2.26 0.53
CA PRO A 40 -8.18 1.85 0.54
C PRO A 40 -8.37 0.35 0.28
N ILE A 41 -7.59 -0.24 -0.64
CA ILE A 41 -7.62 -1.68 -0.93
C ILE A 41 -7.06 -2.51 0.24
N GLU A 42 -5.96 -2.08 0.87
CA GLU A 42 -5.42 -2.75 2.06
C GLU A 42 -6.45 -2.84 3.18
N LYS A 43 -7.17 -1.74 3.45
CA LYS A 43 -8.27 -1.71 4.44
C LYS A 43 -9.41 -2.67 4.07
N LEU A 44 -9.76 -2.74 2.79
CA LEU A 44 -10.78 -3.65 2.30
C LEU A 44 -10.35 -5.11 2.50
N ILE A 45 -9.11 -5.46 2.13
CA ILE A 45 -8.57 -6.82 2.29
C ILE A 45 -8.58 -7.24 3.76
N ILE A 46 -8.10 -6.39 4.67
CA ILE A 46 -8.10 -6.66 6.11
C ILE A 46 -9.53 -6.85 6.65
N LYS A 47 -10.48 -6.03 6.15
CA LYS A 47 -11.90 -6.14 6.56
C LYS A 47 -12.49 -7.50 6.19
N TYR A 48 -12.23 -7.98 4.99
CA TYR A 48 -12.83 -9.21 4.46
C TYR A 48 -11.97 -10.45 4.69
N GLY A 49 -10.67 -10.32 4.97
CA GLY A 49 -9.77 -11.44 5.24
C GLY A 49 -10.12 -12.27 6.46
N ASN A 50 -10.89 -11.70 7.40
CA ASN A 50 -11.29 -12.36 8.65
C ASN A 50 -12.69 -13.02 8.59
N ILE A 51 -13.41 -12.93 7.47
CA ILE A 51 -14.73 -13.56 7.37
C ILE A 51 -14.62 -15.04 7.03
N SER A 52 -15.65 -15.81 7.41
CA SER A 52 -15.71 -17.24 7.14
C SER A 52 -15.67 -17.54 5.64
N GLY A 53 -14.81 -18.47 5.22
CA GLY A 53 -14.62 -18.85 3.83
C GLY A 53 -13.68 -17.94 3.03
N ALA A 54 -13.25 -16.79 3.58
CA ALA A 54 -12.21 -15.99 2.98
C ALA A 54 -10.81 -16.50 3.37
N LYS A 55 -9.82 -16.19 2.52
CA LYS A 55 -8.41 -16.48 2.79
C LYS A 55 -7.56 -15.26 2.41
N GLU A 56 -6.90 -14.67 3.39
CA GLU A 56 -5.91 -13.63 3.19
C GLU A 56 -4.50 -14.22 3.19
N ILE A 57 -3.66 -13.73 2.30
CA ILE A 57 -2.21 -14.00 2.26
C ILE A 57 -1.54 -12.63 2.08
N SER A 58 -0.57 -12.32 2.92
CA SER A 58 0.20 -11.08 2.80
C SER A 58 1.68 -11.33 2.96
N ALA A 59 2.50 -10.49 2.32
CA ALA A 59 3.94 -10.46 2.51
C ALA A 59 4.44 -9.02 2.49
N SER A 60 5.37 -8.71 3.40
CA SER A 60 6.05 -7.42 3.49
C SER A 60 7.43 -7.59 4.14
N GLY A 61 8.27 -6.56 4.07
CA GLY A 61 9.60 -6.58 4.69
C GLY A 61 10.44 -7.77 4.23
N SER A 62 10.99 -8.55 5.16
CA SER A 62 11.85 -9.71 4.86
C SER A 62 11.14 -10.83 4.08
N GLN A 63 9.83 -10.98 4.22
CA GLN A 63 9.03 -11.98 3.49
C GLN A 63 8.97 -11.68 1.99
N MET A 64 9.18 -10.42 1.59
CA MET A 64 9.19 -10.03 0.17
C MET A 64 10.31 -10.70 -0.63
N ALA A 65 11.40 -11.12 -0.01
CA ALA A 65 12.46 -11.86 -0.71
C ALA A 65 11.91 -13.17 -1.34
N ILE A 66 11.10 -13.91 -0.61
CA ILE A 66 10.46 -15.14 -1.09
C ILE A 66 9.33 -14.79 -2.07
N ALA A 67 8.47 -13.81 -1.74
CA ALA A 67 7.37 -13.41 -2.58
C ALA A 67 7.84 -12.95 -3.98
N ARG A 68 8.93 -12.19 -4.07
CA ARG A 68 9.51 -11.74 -5.35
C ARG A 68 10.00 -12.93 -6.21
N VAL A 69 10.55 -13.98 -5.63
CA VAL A 69 10.93 -15.19 -6.38
C VAL A 69 9.70 -15.86 -6.98
N MET A 70 8.61 -15.94 -6.23
CA MET A 70 7.36 -16.52 -6.71
C MET A 70 6.72 -15.67 -7.82
N MET A 71 6.76 -14.34 -7.68
CA MET A 71 6.22 -13.40 -8.69
C MET A 71 6.96 -13.44 -10.03
N LYS A 72 8.22 -13.87 -10.09
CA LYS A 72 9.00 -14.00 -11.35
C LYS A 72 8.35 -14.94 -12.39
N HIS A 73 7.45 -15.81 -11.97
CA HIS A 73 6.75 -16.77 -12.82
C HIS A 73 5.28 -16.40 -13.03
N THR A 74 4.93 -15.13 -12.82
CA THR A 74 3.57 -14.60 -12.96
C THR A 74 3.56 -13.40 -13.91
N PRO A 75 2.40 -12.95 -14.39
CA PRO A 75 2.28 -11.75 -15.21
C PRO A 75 2.87 -10.47 -14.57
N VAL A 76 2.98 -10.43 -13.24
CA VAL A 76 3.58 -9.28 -12.53
C VAL A 76 5.12 -9.33 -12.45
N ALA A 77 5.76 -10.30 -13.12
CA ALA A 77 7.22 -10.43 -13.13
C ALA A 77 7.98 -9.13 -13.48
N PRO A 78 7.55 -8.31 -14.46
CA PRO A 78 8.23 -7.07 -14.81
C PRO A 78 8.34 -6.06 -13.67
N VAL A 79 7.45 -6.09 -12.69
CA VAL A 79 7.42 -5.17 -11.54
C VAL A 79 7.80 -5.84 -10.22
N ALA A 80 8.07 -7.15 -10.21
CA ALA A 80 8.30 -7.91 -8.99
C ALA A 80 9.43 -7.36 -8.11
N GLY A 81 10.46 -6.75 -8.71
CA GLY A 81 11.57 -6.11 -8.01
C GLY A 81 11.17 -4.88 -7.19
N ASP A 82 10.17 -4.17 -7.66
CA ASP A 82 9.71 -2.88 -7.14
C ASP A 82 8.54 -3.02 -6.16
N VAL A 83 8.08 -4.26 -5.88
CA VAL A 83 7.02 -4.55 -4.91
C VAL A 83 7.58 -4.56 -3.49
N ASP A 84 7.01 -3.74 -2.61
CA ASP A 84 7.36 -3.65 -1.19
C ASP A 84 6.40 -4.43 -0.29
N LYS A 85 5.13 -4.54 -0.73
CA LYS A 85 4.09 -5.34 -0.05
C LYS A 85 3.20 -6.00 -1.08
N VAL A 86 2.72 -7.20 -0.75
CA VAL A 86 1.67 -7.89 -1.50
C VAL A 86 0.58 -8.36 -0.56
N TYR A 87 -0.67 -8.21 -1.02
CA TYR A 87 -1.85 -8.77 -0.38
C TYR A 87 -2.66 -9.55 -1.40
N ILE A 88 -3.14 -10.71 -1.00
CA ILE A 88 -4.02 -11.56 -1.80
C ILE A 88 -5.22 -11.90 -0.93
N LEU A 89 -6.42 -11.55 -1.38
CA LEU A 89 -7.68 -11.94 -0.76
C LEU A 89 -8.43 -12.88 -1.71
N LYS A 90 -8.77 -14.06 -1.25
CA LYS A 90 -9.59 -15.03 -1.96
C LYS A 90 -10.92 -15.16 -1.25
N MET A 91 -12.01 -14.89 -1.95
CA MET A 91 -13.37 -14.87 -1.40
C MET A 91 -14.23 -16.04 -1.86
N ALA A 92 -13.73 -16.92 -2.75
CA ALA A 92 -14.49 -17.99 -3.37
C ALA A 92 -15.16 -18.99 -2.37
N GLY A 93 -14.73 -19.03 -1.13
CA GLY A 93 -15.34 -19.87 -0.08
C GLY A 93 -16.31 -19.12 0.83
N ALA A 94 -16.53 -17.82 0.62
CA ALA A 94 -17.44 -17.00 1.41
C ALA A 94 -18.91 -17.25 0.99
N SER A 95 -19.87 -16.84 1.85
CA SER A 95 -21.29 -16.88 1.49
C SER A 95 -21.63 -15.84 0.43
N ASP A 96 -22.70 -16.09 -0.34
CA ASP A 96 -23.16 -15.18 -1.40
C ASP A 96 -23.43 -13.76 -0.86
N GLU A 97 -24.04 -13.63 0.33
CA GLU A 97 -24.26 -12.34 0.99
C GLU A 97 -22.94 -11.60 1.25
N SER A 98 -21.89 -12.34 1.67
CA SER A 98 -20.57 -11.78 1.93
C SER A 98 -19.86 -11.38 0.63
N LEU A 99 -20.06 -12.14 -0.45
CA LEU A 99 -19.55 -11.83 -1.79
C LEU A 99 -20.20 -10.57 -2.34
N ASP A 100 -21.52 -10.46 -2.31
CA ASP A 100 -22.25 -9.27 -2.78
C ASP A 100 -21.80 -8.01 -2.04
N LYS A 101 -21.64 -8.11 -0.73
CA LYS A 101 -21.17 -7.01 0.09
C LYS A 101 -19.73 -6.63 -0.20
N PHE A 102 -18.86 -7.62 -0.38
CA PHE A 102 -17.47 -7.41 -0.76
C PHE A 102 -17.40 -6.69 -2.11
N GLU A 103 -18.11 -7.16 -3.13
CA GLU A 103 -18.12 -6.56 -4.46
C GLU A 103 -18.64 -5.12 -4.44
N SER A 104 -19.74 -4.87 -3.71
CA SER A 104 -20.28 -3.53 -3.53
C SER A 104 -19.25 -2.57 -2.91
N ASP A 105 -18.52 -3.03 -1.88
CA ASP A 105 -17.49 -2.21 -1.22
C ASP A 105 -16.24 -2.07 -2.08
N LEU A 106 -15.84 -3.12 -2.81
CA LEU A 106 -14.74 -3.07 -3.77
C LEU A 106 -14.99 -2.03 -4.86
N GLN A 107 -16.19 -2.02 -5.44
CA GLN A 107 -16.56 -1.04 -6.47
C GLN A 107 -16.50 0.41 -5.94
N LYS A 108 -16.85 0.64 -4.66
CA LYS A 108 -16.71 1.97 -4.05
C LYS A 108 -15.24 2.38 -3.90
N VAL A 109 -14.39 1.45 -3.48
CA VAL A 109 -12.96 1.69 -3.30
C VAL A 109 -12.27 1.93 -4.65
N LEU A 110 -12.60 1.13 -5.67
CA LEU A 110 -12.02 1.24 -7.01
C LEU A 110 -12.30 2.57 -7.71
N LYS A 111 -13.30 3.36 -7.28
CA LYS A 111 -13.52 4.73 -7.78
C LYS A 111 -12.32 5.67 -7.54
N SER A 112 -11.45 5.34 -6.58
CA SER A 112 -10.22 6.10 -6.30
C SER A 112 -9.00 5.58 -7.06
N TYR A 113 -9.17 4.56 -7.89
CA TYR A 113 -8.15 3.98 -8.76
C TYR A 113 -8.46 4.26 -10.22
N GLU A 114 -7.43 4.33 -11.05
CA GLU A 114 -7.56 4.40 -12.49
C GLU A 114 -7.72 2.98 -13.05
N TYR A 115 -8.78 2.72 -13.80
CA TYR A 115 -8.94 1.47 -14.53
C TYR A 115 -7.95 1.43 -15.69
N TYR A 116 -7.10 0.40 -15.73
CA TYR A 116 -6.06 0.26 -16.73
C TYR A 116 -6.45 -0.67 -17.88
N GLY A 117 -7.31 -1.65 -17.63
CA GLY A 117 -7.83 -2.59 -18.63
C GLY A 117 -8.16 -3.95 -18.06
N THR A 118 -8.67 -4.82 -18.93
CA THR A 118 -8.90 -6.24 -18.64
C THR A 118 -7.87 -7.08 -19.38
N GLN A 119 -7.34 -8.10 -18.72
CA GLN A 119 -6.44 -9.10 -19.31
C GLN A 119 -7.06 -10.48 -19.27
N GLU A 120 -6.75 -11.30 -20.27
CA GLU A 120 -7.12 -12.71 -20.28
C GLU A 120 -6.00 -13.54 -19.63
N GLU A 121 -6.34 -14.29 -18.59
CA GLU A 121 -5.46 -15.22 -17.91
C GLU A 121 -6.00 -16.66 -18.06
N PRO A 122 -5.18 -17.72 -17.87
CA PRO A 122 -5.63 -19.11 -17.93
C PRO A 122 -6.78 -19.45 -16.96
N LYS A 123 -6.98 -18.61 -15.93
CA LYS A 123 -8.02 -18.78 -14.88
C LYS A 123 -9.15 -17.75 -14.98
N GLY A 124 -9.39 -17.19 -16.16
CA GLY A 124 -10.45 -16.22 -16.40
C GLY A 124 -9.91 -14.80 -16.61
N LYS A 125 -10.83 -13.87 -16.82
CA LYS A 125 -10.49 -12.46 -17.03
C LYS A 125 -10.15 -11.78 -15.72
N VAL A 126 -9.16 -10.88 -15.77
CA VAL A 126 -8.78 -10.05 -14.62
C VAL A 126 -8.85 -8.57 -14.99
N ASP A 127 -9.39 -7.78 -14.10
CA ASP A 127 -9.41 -6.33 -14.20
C ASP A 127 -8.23 -5.73 -13.48
N VAL A 128 -7.55 -4.80 -14.14
CA VAL A 128 -6.34 -4.14 -13.64
C VAL A 128 -6.64 -2.69 -13.33
N TYR A 129 -6.29 -2.28 -12.12
CA TYR A 129 -6.43 -0.90 -11.64
C TYR A 129 -5.12 -0.41 -11.05
N VAL A 130 -4.88 0.90 -11.13
CA VAL A 130 -3.66 1.52 -10.60
C VAL A 130 -3.97 2.74 -9.75
N MET A 131 -3.17 2.94 -8.71
CA MET A 131 -3.08 4.19 -7.98
C MET A 131 -1.76 4.86 -8.31
N ARG A 132 -1.80 6.08 -8.86
CA ARG A 132 -0.61 6.83 -9.25
C ARG A 132 -0.13 7.79 -8.16
N SER A 133 1.18 8.08 -8.21
CA SER A 133 1.80 9.21 -7.55
C SER A 133 2.47 10.07 -8.61
N GLY A 134 1.77 11.12 -9.05
CA GLY A 134 2.21 11.92 -10.20
C GLY A 134 1.92 11.25 -11.56
N THR A 135 2.64 11.64 -12.59
CA THR A 135 2.34 11.26 -14.00
C THR A 135 2.96 9.92 -14.42
N SER A 136 4.09 9.53 -13.85
CA SER A 136 4.90 8.39 -14.32
C SER A 136 5.13 7.29 -13.30
N VAL A 137 4.64 7.45 -12.07
CA VAL A 137 4.88 6.51 -10.97
C VAL A 137 3.56 5.92 -10.48
N ILE A 138 3.50 4.60 -10.42
CA ILE A 138 2.40 3.83 -9.83
C ILE A 138 2.81 3.44 -8.41
N LYS A 139 1.93 3.65 -7.44
CA LYS A 139 2.11 3.30 -6.03
C LYS A 139 1.44 1.99 -5.65
N GLU A 140 0.37 1.67 -6.33
CA GLU A 140 -0.35 0.43 -6.09
C GLU A 140 -0.92 -0.10 -7.40
N LEU A 141 -0.72 -1.38 -7.63
CA LEU A 141 -1.30 -2.16 -8.71
C LEU A 141 -2.31 -3.13 -8.10
N VAL A 142 -3.54 -3.07 -8.57
CA VAL A 142 -4.64 -3.94 -8.12
C VAL A 142 -5.09 -4.80 -9.28
N VAL A 143 -5.16 -6.11 -9.05
CA VAL A 143 -5.64 -7.10 -10.02
C VAL A 143 -6.80 -7.85 -9.40
N TYR A 144 -7.98 -7.73 -9.99
CA TYR A 144 -9.19 -8.39 -9.52
C TYR A 144 -9.69 -9.41 -10.55
N ASN A 145 -9.90 -10.65 -10.11
CA ASN A 145 -10.54 -11.68 -10.90
C ASN A 145 -11.98 -11.87 -10.40
N PRO A 146 -13.00 -11.42 -11.16
CA PRO A 146 -14.41 -11.55 -10.74
C PRO A 146 -14.93 -12.98 -10.78
N GLU A 147 -14.37 -13.88 -11.60
CA GLU A 147 -14.84 -15.26 -11.74
C GLU A 147 -14.54 -16.13 -10.51
N ASN A 148 -13.41 -15.86 -9.85
CA ASN A 148 -13.00 -16.59 -8.65
C ASN A 148 -12.91 -15.71 -7.41
N HIS A 149 -13.39 -14.47 -7.49
CA HIS A 149 -13.41 -13.48 -6.40
C HIS A 149 -12.04 -13.33 -5.72
N THR A 150 -10.97 -13.22 -6.54
CA THR A 150 -9.61 -13.05 -6.04
C THR A 150 -9.14 -11.63 -6.29
N LEU A 151 -8.79 -10.92 -5.23
CA LEU A 151 -8.23 -9.57 -5.23
C LEU A 151 -6.75 -9.63 -4.86
N ASN A 152 -5.89 -9.14 -5.74
CA ASN A 152 -4.45 -9.01 -5.48
C ASN A 152 -4.11 -7.52 -5.45
N SER A 153 -3.32 -7.10 -4.47
CA SER A 153 -2.75 -5.76 -4.39
C SER A 153 -1.24 -5.84 -4.24
N PHE A 154 -0.55 -5.11 -5.08
CA PHE A 154 0.91 -4.97 -5.10
C PHE A 154 1.24 -3.51 -4.83
N TYR A 155 1.81 -3.24 -3.67
CA TYR A 155 2.22 -1.90 -3.27
C TYR A 155 3.73 -1.74 -3.46
N GLY A 156 4.15 -0.58 -4.02
CA GLY A 156 5.56 -0.32 -4.28
C GLY A 156 5.78 1.00 -5.01
N THR A 157 6.81 1.04 -5.84
CA THR A 157 7.11 2.19 -6.68
C THR A 157 7.44 1.70 -8.08
N PHE A 158 6.41 1.58 -8.93
CA PHE A 158 6.53 1.01 -10.27
C PHE A 158 6.61 2.12 -11.31
N PRO A 159 7.56 2.07 -12.25
CA PRO A 159 7.53 2.92 -13.42
C PRO A 159 6.38 2.50 -14.35
N LEU A 160 5.69 3.48 -14.96
CA LEU A 160 4.54 3.23 -15.83
C LEU A 160 4.88 2.34 -17.04
N ASP A 161 6.09 2.45 -17.56
CA ASP A 161 6.57 1.66 -18.70
C ASP A 161 6.73 0.17 -18.37
N ALA A 162 7.02 -0.18 -17.11
CA ALA A 162 7.04 -1.56 -16.66
C ALA A 162 5.63 -2.19 -16.71
N LEU A 163 4.59 -1.42 -16.32
CA LEU A 163 3.21 -1.87 -16.42
C LEU A 163 2.79 -2.08 -17.88
N MET A 164 3.22 -1.20 -18.80
CA MET A 164 2.90 -1.34 -20.23
C MET A 164 3.47 -2.62 -20.85
N LYS A 165 4.53 -3.20 -20.28
CA LYS A 165 5.08 -4.50 -20.72
C LYS A 165 4.21 -5.68 -20.27
N MET A 166 3.52 -5.55 -19.13
CA MET A 166 2.62 -6.59 -18.63
C MET A 166 1.37 -6.76 -19.49
N VAL A 167 0.91 -5.69 -20.16
CA VAL A 167 -0.35 -5.67 -20.94
C VAL A 167 -0.14 -6.09 -22.41
N LYS A 168 1.10 -6.17 -22.89
CA LYS A 168 1.43 -6.46 -24.30
C LYS A 168 1.75 -7.93 -24.59
N GLU A 169 1.88 -8.76 -23.54
CA GLU A 169 2.08 -10.20 -23.66
C GLU A 169 0.76 -10.97 -23.48
#